data_2292901f6ba128de5eea7b4a645096da
#
_entry.id   2292901f6ba128de5eea7b4a645096da
#
_cell.length_a   1.000
_cell.length_b   1.000
_cell.length_c   1.000
_cell.angle_alpha   90.00
_cell.angle_beta   90.00
_cell.angle_gamma   90.00
#
_symmetry.space_group_name_H-M   'P 1'
#
loop_
_entity.id
_entity.type
_entity.pdbx_description
1 polymer ?
#
loop_
_entity_poly.entity_id
_entity_poly.type
_entity_poly.pdbx_seq_one_letter_code
_entity_poly.pdbx_strand_id
1 'polypeptide(L)'
;MSVSIKSEHEIELMRHDGHLLEQVHDELASHIKPGISTKELDRIGEDMIRSMGCIPNFKNYQGFPASFCISLNDEVVHGIPSRQKIIQEGDLVKIDAGLIYKGYHSDAARTYAVGEVSPEAKQLMEVTKQSFFEGIKFAKAGNHLNDVSKAIGAYAAKFNYGIVRDLVGHGIGTHLHEDPQIPNFPQKRRGIKLMPGMTLAIEPMINLGRADVAWEDDEWTVVTMDGSLSAHYENTILITDGEPEILTLTK
;
A
#
# COMPACT_ATOMS: atom_id res chain seq x y z
N MET A 1 9.16 5.51 19.12
CA MET A 1 8.95 4.12 19.62
C MET A 1 10.13 3.27 19.18
N SER A 2 10.43 2.14 19.79
CA SER A 2 11.49 1.24 19.33
C SER A 2 10.94 0.34 18.23
N VAL A 3 11.77 0.03 17.23
CA VAL A 3 11.42 -0.96 16.20
C VAL A 3 11.22 -2.32 16.86
N SER A 4 10.10 -2.98 16.57
CA SER A 4 9.76 -4.30 17.13
C SER A 4 10.36 -5.43 16.28
N ILE A 5 10.86 -6.46 16.94
CA ILE A 5 11.31 -7.71 16.31
C ILE A 5 10.29 -8.78 16.69
N LYS A 6 9.65 -9.34 15.67
CA LYS A 6 8.60 -10.35 15.87
C LYS A 6 9.20 -11.72 16.16
N SER A 7 8.63 -12.43 17.12
CA SER A 7 8.91 -13.84 17.38
C SER A 7 8.35 -14.73 16.25
N GLU A 8 8.79 -15.98 16.18
CA GLU A 8 8.28 -16.94 15.18
C GLU A 8 6.75 -17.10 15.27
N HIS A 9 6.18 -17.14 16.47
CA HIS A 9 4.73 -17.22 16.65
C HIS A 9 4.00 -15.99 16.09
N GLU A 10 4.52 -14.79 16.34
CA GLU A 10 3.95 -13.55 15.80
C GLU A 10 4.05 -13.49 14.27
N ILE A 11 5.17 -13.95 13.73
CA ILE A 11 5.37 -14.05 12.28
C ILE A 11 4.35 -15.01 11.65
N GLU A 12 4.09 -16.16 12.27
CA GLU A 12 3.06 -17.08 11.78
C GLU A 12 1.66 -16.46 11.77
N LEU A 13 1.31 -15.67 12.80
CA LEU A 13 0.04 -14.95 12.82
C LEU A 13 -0.03 -13.90 11.70
N MET A 14 1.05 -13.13 11.49
CA MET A 14 1.12 -12.12 10.43
C MET A 14 1.15 -12.73 9.03
N ARG A 15 1.76 -13.91 8.86
CA ARG A 15 1.73 -14.66 7.59
C ARG A 15 0.31 -15.12 7.26
N HIS A 16 -0.42 -15.64 8.24
CA HIS A 16 -1.82 -16.01 8.06
C HIS A 16 -2.69 -14.80 7.76
N ASP A 17 -2.48 -13.70 8.50
CA ASP A 17 -3.15 -12.41 8.31
C ASP A 17 -2.97 -11.87 6.89
N GLY A 18 -1.72 -11.80 6.43
CA GLY A 18 -1.41 -11.34 5.07
C GLY A 18 -2.04 -12.20 3.98
N HIS A 19 -2.11 -13.52 4.18
CA HIS A 19 -2.78 -14.43 3.25
C HIS A 19 -4.30 -14.17 3.18
N LEU A 20 -4.94 -13.87 4.32
CA LEU A 20 -6.36 -13.47 4.33
C LEU A 20 -6.56 -12.14 3.60
N LEU A 21 -5.65 -11.19 3.79
CA LEU A 21 -5.73 -9.88 3.12
C LEU A 21 -5.60 -10.00 1.60
N GLU A 22 -4.74 -10.88 1.12
CA GLU A 22 -4.63 -11.15 -0.33
C GLU A 22 -5.96 -11.68 -0.90
N GLN A 23 -6.64 -12.59 -0.21
CA GLN A 23 -7.95 -13.07 -0.64
C GLN A 23 -8.99 -11.94 -0.72
N VAL A 24 -8.92 -10.97 0.20
CA VAL A 24 -9.77 -9.77 0.16
C VAL A 24 -9.48 -8.93 -1.09
N HIS A 25 -8.21 -8.74 -1.45
CA HIS A 25 -7.85 -8.05 -2.69
C HIS A 25 -8.35 -8.77 -3.94
N ASP A 26 -8.24 -10.11 -4.00
CA ASP A 26 -8.72 -10.91 -5.12
C ASP A 26 -10.24 -10.81 -5.28
N GLU A 27 -10.98 -10.87 -4.18
CA GLU A 27 -12.43 -10.69 -4.19
C GLU A 27 -12.81 -9.29 -4.68
N LEU A 28 -12.19 -8.24 -4.13
CA LEU A 28 -12.45 -6.87 -4.56
C LEU A 28 -12.11 -6.64 -6.03
N ALA A 29 -10.98 -7.19 -6.51
CA ALA A 29 -10.59 -7.13 -7.92
C ALA A 29 -11.67 -7.71 -8.84
N SER A 30 -12.33 -8.79 -8.43
CA SER A 30 -13.41 -9.43 -9.20
C SER A 30 -14.66 -8.56 -9.34
N HIS A 31 -14.87 -7.61 -8.45
CA HIS A 31 -16.01 -6.70 -8.42
C HIS A 31 -15.75 -5.36 -9.10
N ILE A 32 -14.48 -5.02 -9.42
CA ILE A 32 -14.13 -3.76 -10.08
C ILE A 32 -14.67 -3.77 -11.51
N LYS A 33 -15.62 -2.88 -11.80
CA LYS A 33 -16.22 -2.70 -13.13
C LYS A 33 -16.90 -1.34 -13.24
N PRO A 34 -17.09 -0.82 -14.46
CA PRO A 34 -17.85 0.41 -14.64
C PRO A 34 -19.25 0.32 -14.02
N GLY A 35 -19.67 1.39 -13.35
CA GLY A 35 -20.98 1.52 -12.72
C GLY A 35 -21.04 1.11 -11.24
N ILE A 36 -20.04 0.44 -10.68
CA ILE A 36 -19.97 0.19 -9.24
C ILE A 36 -19.51 1.45 -8.51
N SER A 37 -20.07 1.72 -7.32
CA SER A 37 -19.58 2.80 -6.47
C SER A 37 -18.43 2.32 -5.58
N THR A 38 -17.51 3.22 -5.23
CA THR A 38 -16.43 2.90 -4.28
C THR A 38 -17.02 2.49 -2.92
N LYS A 39 -18.19 3.02 -2.52
CA LYS A 39 -18.89 2.61 -1.29
C LYS A 39 -19.38 1.16 -1.33
N GLU A 40 -19.79 0.68 -2.49
CA GLU A 40 -20.21 -0.73 -2.63
C GLU A 40 -19.01 -1.67 -2.53
N LEU A 41 -17.86 -1.31 -3.11
CA LEU A 41 -16.60 -2.08 -2.93
C LEU A 41 -16.18 -2.10 -1.46
N ASP A 42 -16.22 -0.97 -0.76
CA ASP A 42 -15.93 -0.89 0.69
C ASP A 42 -16.81 -1.84 1.50
N ARG A 43 -18.12 -1.90 1.17
CA ARG A 43 -19.06 -2.82 1.84
C ARG A 43 -18.72 -4.28 1.56
N ILE A 44 -18.47 -4.65 0.31
CA ILE A 44 -18.09 -6.03 -0.07
C ILE A 44 -16.86 -6.49 0.70
N GLY A 45 -15.82 -5.67 0.70
CA GLY A 45 -14.56 -5.99 1.40
C GLY A 45 -14.74 -6.06 2.92
N GLU A 46 -15.52 -5.14 3.53
CA GLU A 46 -15.81 -5.19 4.95
C GLU A 46 -16.57 -6.47 5.34
N ASP A 47 -17.61 -6.83 4.55
CA ASP A 47 -18.38 -8.05 4.78
C ASP A 47 -17.48 -9.30 4.70
N MET A 48 -16.55 -9.34 3.74
CA MET A 48 -15.59 -10.44 3.60
C MET A 48 -14.63 -10.52 4.80
N ILE A 49 -13.97 -9.42 5.17
CA ILE A 49 -13.06 -9.38 6.34
C ILE A 49 -13.78 -9.90 7.59
N ARG A 50 -15.02 -9.43 7.83
CA ARG A 50 -15.80 -9.86 9.00
C ARG A 50 -16.21 -11.33 8.93
N SER A 51 -16.52 -11.85 7.75
CA SER A 51 -16.85 -13.27 7.56
C SER A 51 -15.68 -14.21 7.87
N MET A 52 -14.44 -13.72 7.71
CA MET A 52 -13.21 -14.42 8.08
C MET A 52 -12.89 -14.34 9.59
N GLY A 53 -13.73 -13.65 10.39
CA GLY A 53 -13.48 -13.42 11.82
C GLY A 53 -12.42 -12.36 12.09
N CYS A 54 -12.10 -11.53 11.10
CA CYS A 54 -11.13 -10.45 11.18
C CYS A 54 -11.79 -9.07 11.39
N ILE A 55 -10.98 -8.06 11.64
CA ILE A 55 -11.44 -6.69 11.85
C ILE A 55 -10.79 -5.79 10.78
N PRO A 56 -11.56 -4.93 10.06
CA PRO A 56 -10.97 -3.94 9.15
C PRO A 56 -10.06 -2.97 9.91
N ASN A 57 -8.87 -2.75 9.37
CA ASN A 57 -7.80 -1.95 10.00
C ASN A 57 -8.13 -0.48 10.10
N PHE A 58 -8.65 0.09 8.98
CA PHE A 58 -8.75 1.54 8.80
C PHE A 58 -10.01 2.13 9.44
N LYS A 59 -11.07 1.31 9.60
CA LYS A 59 -12.35 1.81 10.13
C LYS A 59 -12.22 2.37 11.54
N ASN A 60 -12.48 3.66 11.68
CA ASN A 60 -12.31 4.46 12.90
C ASN A 60 -10.84 4.66 13.33
N TYR A 61 -9.86 4.23 12.53
CA TYR A 61 -8.46 4.54 12.79
C TYR A 61 -8.24 6.04 12.61
N GLN A 62 -7.86 6.73 13.68
CA GLN A 62 -7.72 8.19 13.73
C GLN A 62 -8.95 8.97 13.21
N GLY A 63 -10.13 8.35 13.15
CA GLY A 63 -11.36 8.95 12.66
C GLY A 63 -11.70 8.64 11.19
N PHE A 64 -10.90 7.83 10.49
CA PHE A 64 -11.20 7.42 9.10
C PHE A 64 -12.55 6.69 9.03
N PRO A 65 -13.47 7.08 8.11
CA PRO A 65 -14.88 6.65 8.19
C PRO A 65 -15.19 5.32 7.50
N ALA A 66 -14.22 4.67 6.85
CA ALA A 66 -14.43 3.50 6.00
C ALA A 66 -13.47 2.36 6.33
N SER A 67 -13.71 1.18 5.76
CA SER A 67 -12.89 -0.03 5.97
C SER A 67 -11.70 -0.11 5.01
N PHE A 68 -11.79 0.59 3.87
CA PHE A 68 -10.78 0.65 2.81
C PHE A 68 -10.52 2.09 2.42
N CYS A 69 -9.30 2.39 1.98
CA CYS A 69 -9.06 3.57 1.17
C CYS A 69 -9.24 3.19 -0.30
N ILE A 70 -10.15 3.88 -1.01
CA ILE A 70 -10.40 3.64 -2.44
C ILE A 70 -10.24 4.95 -3.19
N SER A 71 -9.12 5.07 -3.88
CA SER A 71 -8.66 6.28 -4.54
C SER A 71 -8.71 6.12 -6.06
N LEU A 72 -9.27 7.08 -6.79
CA LEU A 72 -9.41 7.04 -8.24
C LEU A 72 -8.41 7.99 -8.91
N ASN A 73 -7.87 7.59 -10.05
CA ASN A 73 -7.09 8.42 -10.98
C ASN A 73 -5.98 9.26 -10.32
N ASP A 74 -6.20 10.56 -10.13
CA ASP A 74 -5.30 11.54 -9.52
C ASP A 74 -5.32 11.52 -7.98
N GLU A 75 -6.31 10.85 -7.36
CA GLU A 75 -6.25 10.56 -5.92
C GLU A 75 -5.10 9.60 -5.67
N VAL A 76 -4.15 9.99 -4.83
CA VAL A 76 -2.96 9.19 -4.51
C VAL A 76 -3.31 8.06 -3.56
N VAL A 77 -3.80 8.40 -2.36
CA VAL A 77 -4.18 7.51 -1.27
C VAL A 77 -5.29 8.13 -0.41
N HIS A 78 -5.78 7.37 0.56
CA HIS A 78 -6.76 7.77 1.57
C HIS A 78 -8.11 8.23 1.01
N GLY A 79 -8.43 7.89 -0.25
CA GLY A 79 -9.73 8.23 -0.84
C GLY A 79 -10.88 7.61 -0.04
N ILE A 80 -11.81 8.46 0.44
CA ILE A 80 -12.96 8.01 1.20
C ILE A 80 -14.00 7.37 0.25
N PRO A 81 -14.40 6.11 0.47
CA PRO A 81 -15.44 5.45 -0.30
C PRO A 81 -16.79 6.18 -0.25
N SER A 82 -17.36 6.48 -1.42
CA SER A 82 -18.59 7.26 -1.55
C SER A 82 -19.56 6.60 -2.53
N ARG A 83 -20.87 6.80 -2.30
CA ARG A 83 -21.93 6.39 -3.23
C ARG A 83 -21.92 7.23 -4.51
N GLN A 84 -21.39 8.45 -4.46
CA GLN A 84 -21.29 9.37 -5.59
C GLN A 84 -20.05 9.11 -6.44
N LYS A 85 -19.02 8.47 -5.89
CA LYS A 85 -17.79 8.10 -6.59
C LYS A 85 -18.00 6.78 -7.33
N ILE A 86 -18.44 6.90 -8.59
CA ILE A 86 -18.78 5.77 -9.48
C ILE A 86 -17.62 5.48 -10.39
N ILE A 87 -17.13 4.25 -10.36
CA ILE A 87 -16.03 3.76 -11.19
C ILE A 87 -16.49 3.73 -12.66
N GLN A 88 -15.62 4.19 -13.56
CA GLN A 88 -15.86 4.29 -14.99
C GLN A 88 -14.83 3.50 -15.80
N GLU A 89 -15.15 3.22 -17.05
CA GLU A 89 -14.20 2.68 -18.02
C GLU A 89 -13.01 3.64 -18.17
N GLY A 90 -11.79 3.11 -18.13
CA GLY A 90 -10.56 3.89 -18.21
C GLY A 90 -10.00 4.38 -16.89
N ASP A 91 -10.71 4.19 -15.75
CA ASP A 91 -10.20 4.58 -14.44
C ASP A 91 -9.05 3.71 -13.96
N LEU A 92 -8.16 4.32 -13.17
CA LEU A 92 -7.25 3.62 -12.25
C LEU A 92 -7.87 3.63 -10.86
N VAL A 93 -8.08 2.44 -10.30
CA VAL A 93 -8.63 2.25 -8.94
C VAL A 93 -7.54 1.74 -8.03
N LYS A 94 -7.15 2.54 -7.06
CA LYS A 94 -6.25 2.12 -5.98
C LYS A 94 -7.09 1.66 -4.80
N ILE A 95 -6.93 0.42 -4.41
CA ILE A 95 -7.50 -0.13 -3.19
C ILE A 95 -6.36 -0.38 -2.23
N ASP A 96 -6.44 0.29 -1.10
CA ASP A 96 -5.57 0.10 0.04
C ASP A 96 -6.41 -0.56 1.15
N ALA A 97 -5.93 -1.67 1.64
CA ALA A 97 -6.66 -2.61 2.48
C ALA A 97 -5.79 -3.15 3.60
N GLY A 98 -6.36 -3.21 4.78
CA GLY A 98 -5.73 -3.86 5.91
C GLY A 98 -6.74 -4.56 6.81
N LEU A 99 -6.29 -5.60 7.50
CA LEU A 99 -7.12 -6.29 8.47
C LEU A 99 -6.32 -6.66 9.73
N ILE A 100 -7.04 -7.01 10.78
CA ILE A 100 -6.49 -7.45 12.06
C ILE A 100 -6.90 -8.89 12.32
N TYR A 101 -5.91 -9.76 12.44
CA TYR A 101 -6.10 -11.14 12.86
C TYR A 101 -5.37 -11.41 14.18
N LYS A 102 -6.12 -11.79 15.22
CA LYS A 102 -5.60 -12.08 16.58
C LYS A 102 -4.68 -10.99 17.15
N GLY A 103 -4.98 -9.72 16.84
CA GLY A 103 -4.24 -8.56 17.35
C GLY A 103 -3.01 -8.15 16.54
N TYR A 104 -2.76 -8.78 15.39
CA TYR A 104 -1.74 -8.39 14.43
C TYR A 104 -2.39 -7.78 13.19
N HIS A 105 -1.67 -6.83 12.59
CA HIS A 105 -2.11 -6.06 11.43
C HIS A 105 -1.36 -6.51 10.18
N SER A 106 -2.08 -6.58 9.06
CA SER A 106 -1.52 -6.62 7.71
C SER A 106 -1.99 -5.43 6.92
N ASP A 107 -1.20 -5.02 5.93
CA ASP A 107 -1.46 -3.88 5.07
C ASP A 107 -0.96 -4.14 3.66
N ALA A 108 -1.77 -3.78 2.65
CA ALA A 108 -1.42 -3.95 1.24
C ALA A 108 -2.26 -3.04 0.34
N ALA A 109 -1.64 -2.48 -0.70
CA ALA A 109 -2.34 -1.71 -1.72
C ALA A 109 -2.08 -2.22 -3.13
N ARG A 110 -3.11 -2.11 -3.97
CA ARG A 110 -3.08 -2.49 -5.38
C ARG A 110 -3.74 -1.41 -6.23
N THR A 111 -3.16 -1.17 -7.41
CA THR A 111 -3.81 -0.35 -8.46
C THR A 111 -4.36 -1.26 -9.54
N TYR A 112 -5.64 -1.08 -9.86
CA TYR A 112 -6.36 -1.83 -10.88
C TYR A 112 -6.77 -0.92 -12.03
N ALA A 113 -6.64 -1.41 -13.26
CA ALA A 113 -7.18 -0.75 -14.45
C ALA A 113 -8.63 -1.20 -14.69
N VAL A 114 -9.52 -0.27 -15.03
CA VAL A 114 -10.92 -0.57 -15.36
C VAL A 114 -11.07 -0.59 -16.87
N GLY A 115 -11.18 -1.80 -17.45
CA GLY A 115 -11.24 -1.98 -18.90
C GLY A 115 -9.98 -1.49 -19.62
N GLU A 116 -10.16 -0.72 -20.70
CA GLU A 116 -9.04 -0.19 -21.47
C GLU A 116 -8.54 1.14 -20.90
N VAL A 117 -7.28 1.18 -20.50
CA VAL A 117 -6.59 2.39 -20.01
C VAL A 117 -5.47 2.79 -20.97
N SER A 118 -5.02 4.04 -20.91
CA SER A 118 -3.95 4.54 -21.76
C SER A 118 -2.63 3.76 -21.57
N PRO A 119 -1.73 3.76 -22.59
CA PRO A 119 -0.41 3.16 -22.45
C PRO A 119 0.40 3.75 -21.29
N GLU A 120 0.26 5.05 -21.04
CA GLU A 120 0.93 5.77 -19.96
C GLU A 120 0.41 5.29 -18.59
N ALA A 121 -0.89 5.07 -18.46
CA ALA A 121 -1.52 4.52 -17.24
C ALA A 121 -1.04 3.09 -16.97
N LYS A 122 -0.99 2.24 -18.00
CA LYS A 122 -0.45 0.87 -17.90
C LYS A 122 1.02 0.90 -17.45
N GLN A 123 1.83 1.78 -18.06
CA GLN A 123 3.24 1.93 -17.70
C GLN A 123 3.40 2.43 -16.26
N LEU A 124 2.59 3.40 -15.82
CA LEU A 124 2.63 3.91 -14.45
C LEU A 124 2.37 2.81 -13.42
N MET A 125 1.32 2.00 -13.63
CA MET A 125 1.00 0.85 -12.76
C MET A 125 2.16 -0.13 -12.69
N GLU A 126 2.73 -0.52 -13.83
CA GLU A 126 3.86 -1.46 -13.91
C GLU A 126 5.11 -0.90 -13.23
N VAL A 127 5.44 0.37 -13.49
CA VAL A 127 6.61 1.03 -12.88
C VAL A 127 6.44 1.12 -11.36
N THR A 128 5.24 1.46 -10.88
CA THR A 128 4.96 1.52 -9.44
C THR A 128 5.13 0.16 -8.79
N LYS A 129 4.51 -0.87 -9.35
CA LYS A 129 4.66 -2.26 -8.90
C LYS A 129 6.11 -2.72 -8.94
N GLN A 130 6.80 -2.51 -10.07
CA GLN A 130 8.19 -2.95 -10.21
C GLN A 130 9.14 -2.18 -9.29
N SER A 131 8.88 -0.91 -8.96
CA SER A 131 9.69 -0.15 -8.00
C SER A 131 9.70 -0.80 -6.62
N PHE A 132 8.57 -1.35 -6.16
CA PHE A 132 8.50 -2.15 -4.95
C PHE A 132 9.44 -3.36 -5.03
N PHE A 133 9.36 -4.15 -6.12
CA PHE A 133 10.22 -5.33 -6.27
C PHE A 133 11.71 -4.99 -6.40
N GLU A 134 12.06 -3.85 -6.99
CA GLU A 134 13.44 -3.36 -6.98
C GLU A 134 13.90 -2.98 -5.56
N GLY A 135 13.02 -2.36 -4.79
CA GLY A 135 13.29 -1.98 -3.39
C GLY A 135 13.54 -3.17 -2.50
N ILE A 136 12.65 -4.16 -2.52
CA ILE A 136 12.74 -5.31 -1.60
C ILE A 136 13.96 -6.20 -1.83
N LYS A 137 14.62 -6.14 -2.99
CA LYS A 137 15.92 -6.81 -3.21
C LYS A 137 16.97 -6.40 -2.17
N PHE A 138 16.80 -5.20 -1.59
CA PHE A 138 17.68 -4.65 -0.56
C PHE A 138 17.12 -4.78 0.86
N ALA A 139 15.89 -5.28 1.02
CA ALA A 139 15.24 -5.50 2.31
C ALA A 139 15.78 -6.77 3.01
N LYS A 140 17.11 -6.84 3.20
CA LYS A 140 17.83 -7.99 3.74
C LYS A 140 18.51 -7.64 5.04
N ALA A 141 18.64 -8.62 5.92
CA ALA A 141 19.37 -8.47 7.17
C ALA A 141 20.80 -7.93 6.90
N GLY A 142 21.17 -6.92 7.68
CA GLY A 142 22.49 -6.28 7.56
C GLY A 142 22.52 -5.05 6.63
N ASN A 143 21.62 -4.92 5.67
CA ASN A 143 21.44 -3.71 4.88
C ASN A 143 20.82 -2.59 5.73
N HIS A 144 20.71 -1.40 5.17
CA HIS A 144 20.07 -0.25 5.83
C HIS A 144 18.77 0.12 5.12
N LEU A 145 17.83 0.66 5.86
CA LEU A 145 16.51 1.05 5.36
C LEU A 145 16.59 1.92 4.09
N ASN A 146 17.53 2.87 4.06
CA ASN A 146 17.72 3.74 2.91
C ASN A 146 18.24 3.02 1.65
N ASP A 147 18.74 1.80 1.74
CA ASP A 147 19.12 1.03 0.56
C ASP A 147 17.87 0.59 -0.20
N VAL A 148 16.76 0.25 0.52
CA VAL A 148 15.44 0.00 -0.03
C VAL A 148 14.87 1.27 -0.67
N SER A 149 14.84 2.38 0.08
CA SER A 149 14.33 3.69 -0.38
C SER A 149 15.03 4.18 -1.65
N LYS A 150 16.35 4.01 -1.72
CA LYS A 150 17.16 4.37 -2.90
C LYS A 150 16.82 3.53 -4.12
N ALA A 151 16.61 2.23 -3.94
CA ALA A 151 16.33 1.33 -5.05
C ALA A 151 14.93 1.64 -5.65
N ILE A 152 13.91 1.86 -4.81
CA ILE A 152 12.58 2.33 -5.24
C ILE A 152 12.71 3.62 -6.05
N GLY A 153 13.32 4.64 -5.44
CA GLY A 153 13.45 5.95 -6.06
C GLY A 153 14.27 5.94 -7.34
N ALA A 154 15.36 5.19 -7.39
CA ALA A 154 16.20 5.06 -8.58
C ALA A 154 15.48 4.37 -9.73
N TYR A 155 14.56 3.44 -9.44
CA TYR A 155 13.79 2.78 -10.50
C TYR A 155 12.76 3.74 -11.11
N ALA A 156 11.92 4.38 -10.30
CA ALA A 156 10.91 5.33 -10.76
C ALA A 156 11.51 6.53 -11.51
N ALA A 157 12.67 7.01 -11.07
CA ALA A 157 13.37 8.12 -11.71
C ALA A 157 13.78 7.86 -13.17
N LYS A 158 13.91 6.60 -13.60
CA LYS A 158 14.21 6.25 -15.02
C LYS A 158 13.09 6.65 -15.97
N PHE A 159 11.88 6.82 -15.45
CA PHE A 159 10.69 7.16 -16.22
C PHE A 159 10.29 8.63 -16.06
N ASN A 160 11.04 9.42 -15.30
CA ASN A 160 10.74 10.81 -14.94
C ASN A 160 9.42 10.97 -14.17
N TYR A 161 8.99 9.96 -13.43
CA TYR A 161 7.78 10.00 -12.61
C TYR A 161 8.03 10.65 -11.25
N GLY A 162 7.01 11.32 -10.74
CA GLY A 162 7.00 11.92 -9.41
C GLY A 162 6.88 10.86 -8.33
N ILE A 163 7.78 10.88 -7.35
CA ILE A 163 7.70 10.01 -6.17
C ILE A 163 7.16 10.84 -5.02
N VAL A 164 6.03 10.43 -4.46
CA VAL A 164 5.40 11.12 -3.32
C VAL A 164 6.35 11.12 -2.13
N ARG A 165 6.44 12.26 -1.43
CA ARG A 165 7.40 12.48 -0.34
C ARG A 165 6.75 12.74 1.01
N ASP A 166 5.50 13.19 1.01
CA ASP A 166 4.76 13.59 2.21
C ASP A 166 4.17 12.37 2.94
N LEU A 167 4.10 11.24 2.24
CA LEU A 167 3.62 9.96 2.74
C LEU A 167 4.70 8.89 2.54
N VAL A 168 4.80 7.98 3.49
CA VAL A 168 5.90 7.01 3.56
C VAL A 168 5.40 5.70 4.18
N GLY A 169 6.04 4.60 3.85
CA GLY A 169 5.82 3.31 4.47
C GLY A 169 6.20 3.28 5.95
N HIS A 170 5.92 2.19 6.62
CA HIS A 170 6.04 2.10 8.06
C HIS A 170 6.37 0.68 8.54
N GLY A 171 6.80 0.55 9.78
CA GLY A 171 6.76 -0.73 10.49
C GLY A 171 5.30 -1.11 10.77
N ILE A 172 5.04 -2.40 10.93
CA ILE A 172 3.69 -2.92 11.17
C ILE A 172 3.75 -4.14 12.11
N GLY A 173 2.71 -4.37 12.90
CA GLY A 173 2.68 -5.50 13.83
C GLY A 173 1.44 -5.50 14.70
N THR A 174 1.60 -5.25 16.00
CA THR A 174 0.46 -5.08 16.93
C THR A 174 -0.23 -3.72 16.79
N HIS A 175 0.39 -2.81 16.03
CA HIS A 175 -0.20 -1.55 15.61
C HIS A 175 -0.10 -1.43 14.10
N LEU A 176 -1.06 -0.73 13.50
CA LEU A 176 -1.06 -0.45 12.06
C LEU A 176 0.23 0.29 11.66
N HIS A 177 0.52 1.39 12.32
CA HIS A 177 1.74 2.15 12.10
C HIS A 177 2.71 1.98 13.29
N GLU A 178 3.83 1.32 13.04
CA GLU A 178 4.97 1.19 13.95
C GLU A 178 6.21 1.90 13.36
N ASP A 179 7.24 2.12 14.18
CA ASP A 179 8.55 2.51 13.65
C ASP A 179 9.19 1.35 12.86
N PRO A 180 9.96 1.64 11.81
CA PRO A 180 10.39 2.94 11.32
C PRO A 180 9.47 3.53 10.27
N GLN A 181 9.59 4.84 9.98
CA GLN A 181 9.11 5.41 8.72
C GLN A 181 10.00 4.96 7.57
N ILE A 182 9.39 4.64 6.41
CA ILE A 182 10.07 4.06 5.24
C ILE A 182 9.82 4.92 3.99
N PRO A 183 10.64 5.96 3.76
CA PRO A 183 10.51 6.76 2.54
C PRO A 183 10.74 5.95 1.26
N ASN A 184 9.99 6.28 0.20
CA ASN A 184 10.14 5.66 -1.12
C ASN A 184 11.18 6.38 -2.02
N PHE A 185 11.99 7.26 -1.44
CA PHE A 185 13.00 8.08 -2.11
C PHE A 185 14.29 8.16 -1.29
N PRO A 186 15.43 8.45 -1.93
CA PRO A 186 16.73 8.49 -1.25
C PRO A 186 16.77 9.48 -0.10
N GLN A 187 17.27 9.04 1.06
CA GLN A 187 17.50 9.86 2.24
C GLN A 187 18.98 10.23 2.40
N LYS A 188 19.27 11.33 3.09
CA LYS A 188 20.65 11.73 3.40
C LYS A 188 21.36 10.74 4.34
N ARG A 189 20.61 10.18 5.30
CA ARG A 189 21.12 9.21 6.29
C ARG A 189 20.83 7.78 5.83
N ARG A 190 21.66 6.83 6.27
CA ARG A 190 21.47 5.41 5.93
C ARG A 190 20.20 4.80 6.54
N GLY A 191 19.66 5.40 7.58
CA GLY A 191 18.54 4.82 8.33
C GLY A 191 19.00 3.68 9.25
N ILE A 192 18.03 2.98 9.82
CA ILE A 192 18.29 1.83 10.70
C ILE A 192 18.88 0.67 9.91
N LYS A 193 19.60 -0.20 10.61
CA LYS A 193 20.04 -1.49 10.07
C LYS A 193 18.88 -2.47 10.12
N LEU A 194 18.61 -3.16 9.02
CA LEU A 194 17.56 -4.17 8.93
C LEU A 194 18.00 -5.43 9.67
N MET A 195 17.09 -6.00 10.45
CA MET A 195 17.32 -7.21 11.25
C MET A 195 16.21 -8.23 11.00
N PRO A 196 16.50 -9.53 11.07
CA PRO A 196 15.48 -10.57 10.96
C PRO A 196 14.38 -10.37 12.00
N GLY A 197 13.13 -10.66 11.62
CA GLY A 197 11.95 -10.48 12.47
C GLY A 197 11.34 -9.07 12.40
N MET A 198 11.93 -8.11 11.66
CA MET A 198 11.25 -6.85 11.34
C MET A 198 10.15 -7.09 10.32
N THR A 199 8.97 -6.52 10.53
CA THR A 199 7.85 -6.49 9.59
C THR A 199 7.57 -5.06 9.16
N LEU A 200 7.50 -4.83 7.85
CA LEU A 200 7.50 -3.52 7.23
C LEU A 200 6.43 -3.44 6.13
N ALA A 201 5.64 -2.37 6.11
CA ALA A 201 4.81 -1.98 4.99
C ALA A 201 5.64 -1.11 4.04
N ILE A 202 5.88 -1.59 2.84
CA ILE A 202 6.63 -0.87 1.79
C ILE A 202 5.66 -0.52 0.68
N GLU A 203 5.48 0.78 0.44
CA GLU A 203 4.32 1.31 -0.27
C GLU A 203 4.67 2.45 -1.24
N PRO A 204 5.38 2.20 -2.34
CA PRO A 204 5.62 3.24 -3.33
C PRO A 204 4.33 3.83 -3.88
N MET A 205 4.21 5.17 -3.74
CA MET A 205 3.20 6.01 -4.35
C MET A 205 3.88 6.85 -5.44
N ILE A 206 3.48 6.66 -6.68
CA ILE A 206 4.15 7.24 -7.84
C ILE A 206 3.13 7.97 -8.73
N ASN A 207 3.44 9.22 -9.06
CA ASN A 207 2.63 10.08 -9.92
C ASN A 207 3.20 10.09 -11.33
N LEU A 208 2.34 10.09 -12.33
CA LEU A 208 2.74 10.24 -13.74
C LEU A 208 3.43 11.59 -14.00
N GLY A 209 3.03 12.61 -13.25
CA GLY A 209 3.57 13.96 -13.29
C GLY A 209 4.54 14.28 -12.14
N ARG A 210 4.27 15.36 -11.39
CA ARG A 210 5.13 15.84 -10.31
C ARG A 210 4.89 15.09 -9.00
N ALA A 211 5.87 15.19 -8.10
CA ALA A 211 5.81 14.54 -6.79
C ALA A 211 4.87 15.23 -5.80
N ASP A 212 4.51 16.49 -6.06
CA ASP A 212 3.78 17.34 -5.13
C ASP A 212 2.32 16.86 -5.01
N VAL A 213 1.82 16.85 -3.77
CA VAL A 213 0.47 16.41 -3.41
C VAL A 213 -0.26 17.45 -2.58
N ALA A 214 -1.58 17.37 -2.56
CA ALA A 214 -2.45 18.19 -1.73
C ALA A 214 -3.52 17.34 -1.05
N TRP A 215 -4.11 17.84 0.02
CA TRP A 215 -5.24 17.23 0.71
C TRP A 215 -6.53 17.89 0.25
N GLU A 216 -7.55 17.07 0.01
CA GLU A 216 -8.91 17.55 -0.27
C GLU A 216 -9.56 18.11 1.00
N ASP A 217 -10.71 18.79 0.83
CA ASP A 217 -11.47 19.39 1.94
C ASP A 217 -12.01 18.36 2.96
N ASP A 218 -11.99 17.07 2.62
CA ASP A 218 -12.37 15.98 3.51
C ASP A 218 -11.30 15.62 4.56
N GLU A 219 -10.15 16.32 4.52
CA GLU A 219 -8.99 16.16 5.41
C GLU A 219 -8.27 14.80 5.29
N TRP A 220 -8.69 13.92 4.38
CA TRP A 220 -8.13 12.57 4.17
C TRP A 220 -7.58 12.34 2.77
N THR A 221 -8.42 12.55 1.76
CA THR A 221 -8.06 12.24 0.38
C THR A 221 -6.87 13.06 -0.09
N VAL A 222 -5.81 12.37 -0.48
CA VAL A 222 -4.58 12.99 -1.02
C VAL A 222 -4.61 12.91 -2.53
N VAL A 223 -4.41 14.05 -3.21
CA VAL A 223 -4.43 14.17 -4.67
C VAL A 223 -3.10 14.70 -5.22
N THR A 224 -2.81 14.41 -6.50
CA THR A 224 -1.69 15.03 -7.19
C THR A 224 -1.98 16.50 -7.45
N MET A 225 -1.02 17.41 -7.16
CA MET A 225 -1.24 18.84 -7.37
C MET A 225 -1.37 19.26 -8.84
N ASP A 226 -0.91 18.44 -9.77
CA ASP A 226 -0.97 18.72 -11.20
C ASP A 226 -2.09 17.97 -11.92
N GLY A 227 -2.94 17.22 -11.20
CA GLY A 227 -4.05 16.44 -11.76
C GLY A 227 -3.58 15.22 -12.58
N SER A 228 -2.32 14.83 -12.47
CA SER A 228 -1.79 13.65 -13.16
C SER A 228 -2.23 12.36 -12.46
N LEU A 229 -2.28 11.25 -13.21
CA LEU A 229 -2.57 9.94 -12.66
C LEU A 229 -1.55 9.54 -11.59
N SER A 230 -2.02 8.83 -10.56
CA SER A 230 -1.18 8.23 -9.54
C SER A 230 -1.44 6.72 -9.44
N ALA A 231 -0.42 5.98 -9.05
CA ALA A 231 -0.52 4.56 -8.71
C ALA A 231 0.13 4.28 -7.36
N HIS A 232 -0.43 3.31 -6.66
CA HIS A 232 0.02 2.84 -5.35
C HIS A 232 0.18 1.32 -5.39
N TYR A 233 1.28 0.82 -4.86
CA TYR A 233 1.51 -0.62 -4.72
C TYR A 233 2.22 -0.88 -3.40
N GLU A 234 1.67 -1.76 -2.60
CA GLU A 234 2.14 -2.01 -1.26
C GLU A 234 2.09 -3.48 -0.88
N ASN A 235 3.03 -3.90 -0.05
CA ASN A 235 2.93 -5.14 0.71
C ASN A 235 3.58 -5.02 2.09
N THR A 236 3.02 -5.77 3.04
CA THR A 236 3.71 -6.12 4.28
C THR A 236 4.75 -7.19 3.97
N ILE A 237 6.00 -6.93 4.36
CA ILE A 237 7.12 -7.85 4.22
C ILE A 237 7.74 -8.20 5.56
N LEU A 238 8.38 -9.37 5.62
CA LEU A 238 9.23 -9.81 6.72
C LEU A 238 10.70 -9.77 6.30
N ILE A 239 11.54 -9.16 7.12
CA ILE A 239 12.99 -9.29 6.99
C ILE A 239 13.41 -10.62 7.57
N THR A 240 14.11 -11.44 6.78
CA THR A 240 14.64 -12.74 7.16
C THR A 240 16.18 -12.72 7.18
N ASP A 241 16.81 -13.82 7.57
CA ASP A 241 18.27 -14.00 7.42
C ASP A 241 18.70 -14.15 5.94
N GLY A 242 17.75 -14.37 5.03
CA GLY A 242 17.96 -14.52 3.58
C GLY A 242 17.23 -13.45 2.77
N GLU A 243 16.45 -13.92 1.77
CA GLU A 243 15.58 -13.05 0.98
C GLU A 243 14.36 -12.62 1.82
N PRO A 244 13.85 -11.39 1.64
CA PRO A 244 12.65 -10.97 2.34
C PRO A 244 11.45 -11.82 1.92
N GLU A 245 10.55 -12.06 2.87
CA GLU A 245 9.28 -12.73 2.61
C GLU A 245 8.17 -11.68 2.45
N ILE A 246 7.36 -11.77 1.39
CA ILE A 246 6.18 -10.93 1.22
C ILE A 246 5.02 -11.66 1.88
N LEU A 247 4.45 -11.08 2.95
CA LEU A 247 3.40 -11.71 3.73
C LEU A 247 2.00 -11.58 3.08
N THR A 248 1.81 -10.53 2.28
CA THR A 248 0.53 -10.15 1.65
C THR A 248 0.47 -10.47 0.16
N LEU A 249 1.27 -11.43 -0.29
CA LEU A 249 1.27 -11.92 -1.67
C LEU A 249 1.54 -13.43 -1.66
N THR A 250 0.57 -14.24 -2.08
CA THR A 250 0.78 -15.67 -2.34
C THR A 250 1.38 -15.86 -3.73
N LYS A 251 2.15 -16.92 -3.87
CA LYS A 251 2.80 -17.31 -5.13
C LYS A 251 1.82 -17.99 -6.07
#